data_92dd0f268099df2a7310c5bc337f8dde
#
_entry.id   92dd0f268099df2a7310c5bc337f8dde
#
_cell.length_a   1.000
_cell.length_b   1.000
_cell.length_c   1.000
_cell.angle_alpha   90.00
_cell.angle_beta   90.00
_cell.angle_gamma   90.00
#
_symmetry.space_group_name_H-M   'P 1'
#
loop_
_entity.id
_entity.type
_entity.pdbx_description
1 polymer ?
#
loop_
_entity_poly.entity_id
_entity_poly.type
_entity_poly.pdbx_seq_one_letter_code
_entity_poly.pdbx_strand_id
1 'polypeptide(L)'
;METRRIAPLARADVHRISGAQVVLDLRAVVKELVENALDAGATSIEVRFKEHGRDLIEVADNGSGIARADYATLALPHHTSKLATFEQLCEVSTFGFRGEALAALCSLADVSVHTATAEEAPMGTVLEYAHDGTLREERKAARTRGTTVTVTQLFAHLPVRRRELEKNIKREYAKAHAILQAYALISRGVRWNSTLTSSGGRRQTQLVVQSGNAESYLRTNVTALFGAKAAAALMPLSLDVQLPKPDPFSDALTVGVRGLVSKPSSGSGRSSGDRQFFYLNGRPWENAKLARVFNEVYHGYNMAQVPCVVVDVQVRTDAYDVNVSPDKRTLFMHQEAAMLEALRAALDAAYAPSRGVFHVGNEPPQA
;
A
#
# COMPACT_ATOMS: atom_id res chain seq x y z
N MET A 1 -46.39 21.19 2.55
CA MET A 1 -45.12 20.44 2.36
C MET A 1 -45.41 19.32 1.40
N GLU A 2 -44.92 19.38 0.16
CA GLU A 2 -45.05 18.27 -0.77
C GLU A 2 -44.23 17.08 -0.24
N THR A 3 -44.89 15.98 -0.03
CA THR A 3 -44.24 14.70 0.32
C THR A 3 -43.37 14.26 -0.84
N ARG A 4 -42.06 14.41 -0.73
CA ARG A 4 -41.10 13.90 -1.71
C ARG A 4 -41.24 12.38 -1.81
N ARG A 5 -41.63 11.89 -2.97
CA ARG A 5 -41.70 10.44 -3.26
C ARG A 5 -40.30 9.87 -3.45
N ILE A 6 -40.09 8.60 -3.03
CA ILE A 6 -38.88 7.86 -3.33
C ILE A 6 -38.81 7.67 -4.86
N ALA A 7 -37.73 8.13 -5.48
CA ALA A 7 -37.47 8.01 -6.91
C ALA A 7 -36.03 7.58 -7.15
N PRO A 8 -35.71 6.84 -8.24
CA PRO A 8 -34.36 6.47 -8.59
C PRO A 8 -33.54 7.72 -8.93
N LEU A 9 -32.27 7.73 -8.50
CA LEU A 9 -31.30 8.76 -8.89
C LEU A 9 -30.80 8.50 -10.33
N ALA A 10 -30.43 9.57 -11.02
CA ALA A 10 -29.75 9.44 -12.31
C ALA A 10 -28.45 8.66 -12.15
N ARG A 11 -28.09 7.79 -13.10
CA ARG A 11 -26.87 6.97 -13.05
C ARG A 11 -25.61 7.79 -12.81
N ALA A 12 -25.48 8.96 -13.43
CA ALA A 12 -24.34 9.85 -13.22
C ALA A 12 -24.22 10.35 -11.78
N ASP A 13 -25.34 10.62 -11.10
CA ASP A 13 -25.33 11.05 -9.70
C ASP A 13 -25.02 9.89 -8.76
N VAL A 14 -25.55 8.70 -9.04
CA VAL A 14 -25.18 7.48 -8.31
C VAL A 14 -23.67 7.25 -8.41
N HIS A 15 -23.08 7.34 -9.59
CA HIS A 15 -21.64 7.20 -9.81
C HIS A 15 -20.81 8.22 -9.01
N ARG A 16 -21.22 9.50 -9.00
CA ARG A 16 -20.54 10.54 -8.23
C ARG A 16 -20.61 10.30 -6.73
N ILE A 17 -21.78 9.90 -6.24
CA ILE A 17 -21.98 9.61 -4.81
C ILE A 17 -21.14 8.41 -4.39
N SER A 18 -21.19 7.30 -5.15
CA SER A 18 -20.44 6.08 -4.86
C SER A 18 -18.92 6.29 -5.03
N GLY A 19 -18.49 6.92 -6.12
CA GLY A 19 -17.06 7.22 -6.36
C GLY A 19 -16.47 8.09 -5.27
N ALA A 20 -17.25 9.05 -4.75
CA ALA A 20 -16.84 9.91 -3.64
C ALA A 20 -16.68 9.17 -2.30
N GLN A 21 -17.19 7.94 -2.17
CA GLN A 21 -16.98 7.07 -1.00
C GLN A 21 -15.75 6.17 -1.16
N VAL A 22 -15.38 5.84 -2.40
CA VAL A 22 -14.21 4.99 -2.71
C VAL A 22 -12.92 5.80 -2.67
N VAL A 23 -12.89 6.97 -3.34
CA VAL A 23 -11.72 7.85 -3.41
C VAL A 23 -11.93 9.04 -2.48
N LEU A 24 -11.38 8.93 -1.27
CA LEU A 24 -11.56 9.93 -0.22
C LEU A 24 -10.51 11.03 -0.26
N ASP A 25 -9.27 10.70 -0.60
CA ASP A 25 -8.11 11.58 -0.53
C ASP A 25 -7.06 11.23 -1.60
N LEU A 26 -5.98 12.00 -1.66
CA LEU A 26 -4.86 11.79 -2.57
C LEU A 26 -4.17 10.42 -2.35
N ARG A 27 -4.12 9.97 -1.09
CA ARG A 27 -3.54 8.66 -0.73
C ARG A 27 -4.31 7.51 -1.37
N ALA A 28 -5.65 7.59 -1.37
CA ALA A 28 -6.50 6.57 -1.98
C ALA A 28 -6.27 6.48 -3.50
N VAL A 29 -6.14 7.62 -4.20
CA VAL A 29 -5.81 7.64 -5.64
C VAL A 29 -4.52 6.90 -5.92
N VAL A 30 -3.44 7.28 -5.23
CA VAL A 30 -2.12 6.70 -5.44
C VAL A 30 -2.11 5.21 -5.11
N LYS A 31 -2.76 4.83 -4.01
CA LYS A 31 -2.88 3.45 -3.57
C LYS A 31 -3.53 2.57 -4.63
N GLU A 32 -4.72 2.93 -5.12
CA GLU A 32 -5.45 2.11 -6.10
C GLU A 32 -4.68 1.98 -7.42
N LEU A 33 -4.02 3.05 -7.89
CA LEU A 33 -3.23 3.00 -9.12
C LEU A 33 -1.97 2.13 -8.98
N VAL A 34 -1.29 2.22 -7.84
CA VAL A 34 -0.10 1.42 -7.53
C VAL A 34 -0.45 -0.05 -7.35
N GLU A 35 -1.55 -0.36 -6.66
CA GLU A 35 -2.05 -1.72 -6.52
C GLU A 35 -2.38 -2.34 -7.88
N ASN A 36 -2.99 -1.57 -8.80
CA ASN A 36 -3.25 -2.05 -10.15
C ASN A 36 -1.95 -2.34 -10.93
N ALA A 37 -0.92 -1.52 -10.77
CA ALA A 37 0.39 -1.77 -11.38
C ALA A 37 1.05 -3.04 -10.83
N LEU A 38 1.00 -3.26 -9.52
CA LEU A 38 1.51 -4.49 -8.88
C LEU A 38 0.74 -5.73 -9.34
N ASP A 39 -0.60 -5.65 -9.40
CA ASP A 39 -1.47 -6.73 -9.89
C ASP A 39 -1.24 -7.07 -11.36
N ALA A 40 -0.81 -6.08 -12.17
CA ALA A 40 -0.39 -6.29 -13.56
C ALA A 40 1.01 -6.94 -13.69
N GLY A 41 1.63 -7.32 -12.58
CA GLY A 41 2.96 -7.93 -12.55
C GLY A 41 4.09 -6.97 -12.93
N ALA A 42 3.96 -5.69 -12.62
CA ALA A 42 4.97 -4.70 -12.90
C ALA A 42 6.26 -4.97 -12.11
N THR A 43 7.40 -4.88 -12.79
CA THR A 43 8.74 -4.89 -12.20
C THR A 43 9.38 -3.50 -12.13
N SER A 44 8.69 -2.49 -12.68
CA SER A 44 9.07 -1.08 -12.60
C SER A 44 7.84 -0.21 -12.51
N ILE A 45 7.77 0.62 -11.47
CA ILE A 45 6.67 1.55 -11.23
C ILE A 45 7.25 2.95 -11.04
N GLU A 46 6.78 3.91 -11.83
CA GLU A 46 7.12 5.32 -11.72
C GLU A 46 5.88 6.13 -11.35
N VAL A 47 5.98 6.93 -10.28
CA VAL A 47 4.90 7.81 -9.82
C VAL A 47 5.34 9.27 -9.94
N ARG A 48 4.60 10.05 -10.70
CA ARG A 48 4.88 11.45 -10.95
C ARG A 48 3.79 12.33 -10.38
N PHE A 49 4.21 13.34 -9.61
CA PHE A 49 3.33 14.36 -9.09
C PHE A 49 3.69 15.73 -9.66
N LYS A 50 2.67 16.52 -9.99
CA LYS A 50 2.82 17.95 -10.24
C LYS A 50 2.05 18.73 -9.18
N GLU A 51 2.72 19.74 -8.60
CA GLU A 51 2.15 20.54 -7.50
C GLU A 51 1.59 19.68 -6.35
N HIS A 52 2.40 18.70 -5.90
CA HIS A 52 2.03 17.78 -4.84
C HIS A 52 0.79 16.92 -5.15
N GLY A 53 0.47 16.73 -6.44
CA GLY A 53 -0.71 15.98 -6.88
C GLY A 53 -1.97 16.83 -7.09
N ARG A 54 -1.90 18.15 -6.87
CA ARG A 54 -3.00 19.07 -7.15
C ARG A 54 -3.30 19.14 -8.65
N ASP A 55 -2.26 19.22 -9.50
CA ASP A 55 -2.39 19.41 -10.93
C ASP A 55 -2.34 18.10 -11.70
N LEU A 56 -1.49 17.15 -11.26
CA LEU A 56 -1.34 15.86 -11.90
C LEU A 56 -0.83 14.81 -10.93
N ILE A 57 -1.40 13.61 -11.07
CA ILE A 57 -0.90 12.36 -10.52
C ILE A 57 -0.79 11.38 -11.69
N GLU A 58 0.38 10.80 -11.89
CA GLU A 58 0.62 9.83 -12.94
C GLU A 58 1.32 8.60 -12.37
N VAL A 59 0.81 7.42 -12.68
CA VAL A 59 1.44 6.14 -12.35
C VAL A 59 1.71 5.39 -13.64
N ALA A 60 2.98 5.12 -13.89
CA ALA A 60 3.45 4.39 -15.05
C ALA A 60 4.11 3.08 -14.62
N ASP A 61 3.73 1.99 -15.26
CA ASP A 61 4.25 0.64 -15.03
C ASP A 61 4.69 -0.04 -16.32
N ASN A 62 5.43 -1.14 -16.18
CA ASN A 62 5.84 -2.04 -17.24
C ASN A 62 5.14 -3.41 -17.15
N GLY A 63 3.97 -3.47 -16.55
CA GLY A 63 3.18 -4.69 -16.37
C GLY A 63 2.65 -5.29 -17.68
N SER A 64 1.62 -6.11 -17.59
CA SER A 64 1.04 -6.82 -18.74
C SER A 64 0.46 -5.90 -19.81
N GLY A 65 0.11 -4.65 -19.46
CA GLY A 65 -0.77 -3.79 -20.28
C GLY A 65 -2.23 -4.21 -20.17
N ILE A 66 -3.10 -3.55 -20.94
CA ILE A 66 -4.54 -3.79 -20.97
C ILE A 66 -4.90 -4.23 -22.38
N ALA A 67 -5.63 -5.33 -22.50
CA ALA A 67 -6.06 -5.85 -23.80
C ALA A 67 -7.15 -4.97 -24.42
N ARG A 68 -7.16 -4.86 -25.75
CA ARG A 68 -8.14 -4.01 -26.48
C ARG A 68 -9.60 -4.37 -26.18
N ALA A 69 -9.87 -5.65 -25.92
CA ALA A 69 -11.21 -6.13 -25.56
C ALA A 69 -11.76 -5.47 -24.29
N ASP A 70 -10.88 -5.02 -23.39
CA ASP A 70 -11.24 -4.46 -22.09
C ASP A 70 -11.37 -2.92 -22.10
N TYR A 71 -10.98 -2.25 -23.18
CA TYR A 71 -10.94 -0.77 -23.25
C TYR A 71 -12.29 -0.12 -22.94
N ALA A 72 -13.38 -0.66 -23.47
CA ALA A 72 -14.72 -0.11 -23.28
C ALA A 72 -15.27 -0.33 -21.85
N THR A 73 -14.78 -1.34 -21.15
CA THR A 73 -15.29 -1.75 -19.82
C THR A 73 -14.36 -1.36 -18.68
N LEU A 74 -13.12 -0.96 -18.98
CA LEU A 74 -12.06 -0.69 -18.00
C LEU A 74 -12.46 0.27 -16.88
N ALA A 75 -13.21 1.33 -17.23
CA ALA A 75 -13.62 2.35 -16.27
C ALA A 75 -15.12 2.27 -15.90
N LEU A 76 -15.80 1.19 -16.30
CA LEU A 76 -17.17 0.94 -15.86
C LEU A 76 -17.19 0.31 -14.46
N PRO A 77 -18.16 0.69 -13.60
CA PRO A 77 -18.26 0.14 -12.25
C PRO A 77 -18.59 -1.36 -12.29
N HIS A 78 -18.06 -2.08 -11.29
CA HIS A 78 -18.28 -3.52 -11.12
C HIS A 78 -17.72 -4.39 -12.25
N HIS A 79 -16.80 -3.87 -13.05
CA HIS A 79 -16.07 -4.62 -14.08
C HIS A 79 -14.65 -4.90 -13.57
N THR A 80 -14.30 -6.18 -13.43
CA THR A 80 -13.00 -6.63 -12.94
C THR A 80 -12.59 -7.94 -13.59
N SER A 81 -11.32 -8.08 -13.91
CA SER A 81 -10.72 -9.34 -14.36
C SER A 81 -10.17 -10.18 -13.20
N LYS A 82 -10.27 -9.67 -11.94
CA LYS A 82 -9.59 -10.23 -10.77
C LYS A 82 -10.50 -11.10 -9.90
N LEU A 83 -11.82 -11.05 -10.12
CA LEU A 83 -12.83 -11.79 -9.36
C LEU A 83 -14.00 -12.13 -10.27
N ALA A 84 -14.36 -13.40 -10.35
CA ALA A 84 -15.51 -13.85 -11.15
C ALA A 84 -16.73 -14.19 -10.26
N THR A 85 -16.51 -14.73 -9.07
CA THR A 85 -17.58 -15.11 -8.14
C THR A 85 -17.29 -14.63 -6.71
N PHE A 86 -18.33 -14.55 -5.89
CA PHE A 86 -18.20 -14.13 -4.49
C PHE A 86 -17.35 -15.11 -3.65
N GLU A 87 -17.44 -16.41 -3.95
CA GLU A 87 -16.70 -17.47 -3.22
C GLU A 87 -15.18 -17.28 -3.38
N GLN A 88 -14.72 -16.75 -4.52
CA GLN A 88 -13.32 -16.46 -4.77
C GLN A 88 -12.77 -15.30 -3.89
N LEU A 89 -13.63 -14.56 -3.20
CA LEU A 89 -13.22 -13.45 -2.35
C LEU A 89 -12.27 -13.91 -1.22
N CYS A 90 -12.48 -15.12 -0.69
CA CYS A 90 -11.63 -15.70 0.35
C CYS A 90 -10.25 -16.17 -0.18
N GLU A 91 -10.08 -16.27 -1.51
CA GLU A 91 -8.86 -16.74 -2.16
C GLU A 91 -8.09 -15.60 -2.87
N VAL A 92 -8.61 -14.35 -2.80
CA VAL A 92 -8.03 -13.21 -3.53
C VAL A 92 -6.60 -12.95 -3.10
N SER A 93 -5.67 -13.20 -4.01
CA SER A 93 -4.26 -12.87 -3.88
C SER A 93 -3.91 -11.48 -4.45
N THR A 94 -4.76 -10.90 -5.31
CA THR A 94 -4.58 -9.57 -5.90
C THR A 94 -4.96 -8.46 -4.94
N PHE A 95 -4.31 -7.29 -5.04
CA PHE A 95 -4.63 -6.12 -4.23
C PHE A 95 -6.01 -5.55 -4.55
N GLY A 96 -6.36 -5.41 -5.83
CA GLY A 96 -7.67 -4.97 -6.29
C GLY A 96 -8.60 -6.13 -6.60
N PHE A 97 -9.91 -5.96 -6.37
CA PHE A 97 -10.93 -6.97 -6.70
C PHE A 97 -12.33 -6.40 -7.00
N ARG A 98 -12.66 -5.16 -6.56
CA ARG A 98 -14.02 -4.60 -6.64
C ARG A 98 -14.40 -4.06 -8.02
N GLY A 99 -13.43 -3.76 -8.90
CA GLY A 99 -13.70 -3.12 -10.20
C GLY A 99 -14.32 -1.72 -10.09
N GLU A 100 -13.99 -0.97 -9.04
CA GLU A 100 -14.59 0.34 -8.76
C GLU A 100 -13.58 1.49 -8.85
N ALA A 101 -12.28 1.22 -8.75
CA ALA A 101 -11.25 2.25 -8.58
C ALA A 101 -11.20 3.22 -9.77
N LEU A 102 -11.09 2.72 -11.01
CA LEU A 102 -11.04 3.58 -12.19
C LEU A 102 -12.38 4.27 -12.47
N ALA A 103 -13.51 3.59 -12.27
CA ALA A 103 -14.84 4.19 -12.36
C ALA A 103 -14.99 5.35 -11.37
N ALA A 104 -14.58 5.16 -10.11
CA ALA A 104 -14.58 6.20 -9.10
C ALA A 104 -13.67 7.38 -9.48
N LEU A 105 -12.47 7.11 -10.00
CA LEU A 105 -11.55 8.15 -10.47
C LEU A 105 -12.15 8.97 -11.61
N CYS A 106 -12.74 8.33 -12.63
CA CYS A 106 -13.41 9.03 -13.73
C CYS A 106 -14.54 9.94 -13.24
N SER A 107 -15.30 9.51 -12.24
CA SER A 107 -16.38 10.34 -11.68
C SER A 107 -15.90 11.59 -10.93
N LEU A 108 -14.62 11.63 -10.52
CA LEU A 108 -14.05 12.66 -9.64
C LEU A 108 -12.93 13.48 -10.28
N ALA A 109 -12.42 13.05 -11.45
CA ALA A 109 -11.24 13.61 -12.10
C ALA A 109 -11.28 13.37 -13.61
N ASP A 110 -10.41 14.04 -14.35
CA ASP A 110 -10.12 13.68 -15.73
C ASP A 110 -9.07 12.56 -15.72
N VAL A 111 -9.41 11.43 -16.36
CA VAL A 111 -8.59 10.23 -16.39
C VAL A 111 -8.24 9.86 -17.82
N SER A 112 -6.94 9.66 -18.08
CA SER A 112 -6.46 9.06 -19.33
C SER A 112 -5.58 7.84 -19.02
N VAL A 113 -5.67 6.84 -19.89
CA VAL A 113 -4.91 5.60 -19.79
C VAL A 113 -4.12 5.38 -21.07
N HIS A 114 -2.80 5.30 -20.98
CA HIS A 114 -1.93 4.94 -22.10
C HIS A 114 -1.39 3.55 -21.85
N THR A 115 -1.74 2.60 -22.70
CA THR A 115 -1.42 1.19 -22.49
C THR A 115 -0.96 0.49 -23.78
N ALA A 116 -0.15 -0.54 -23.61
CA ALA A 116 0.22 -1.50 -24.65
C ALA A 116 0.47 -2.87 -24.01
N THR A 117 -0.06 -3.92 -24.61
CA THR A 117 0.34 -5.30 -24.32
C THR A 117 1.68 -5.63 -25.00
N ALA A 118 2.25 -6.80 -24.70
CA ALA A 118 3.47 -7.25 -25.37
C ALA A 118 3.31 -7.42 -26.87
N GLU A 119 2.11 -7.80 -27.32
CA GLU A 119 1.77 -8.02 -28.73
C GLU A 119 1.57 -6.72 -29.51
N GLU A 120 1.05 -5.68 -28.84
CA GLU A 120 0.79 -4.37 -29.43
C GLU A 120 2.04 -3.49 -29.50
N ALA A 121 3.00 -3.68 -28.59
CA ALA A 121 4.22 -2.88 -28.55
C ALA A 121 5.00 -2.99 -29.88
N PRO A 122 5.59 -1.90 -30.40
CA PRO A 122 5.78 -0.59 -29.79
C PRO A 122 4.65 0.43 -30.00
N MET A 123 3.49 0.03 -30.48
CA MET A 123 2.35 0.89 -30.77
C MET A 123 1.24 0.67 -29.73
N GLY A 124 1.16 1.52 -28.75
CA GLY A 124 0.10 1.49 -27.73
C GLY A 124 -1.13 2.32 -28.11
N THR A 125 -2.02 2.43 -27.15
CA THR A 125 -3.27 3.19 -27.28
C THR A 125 -3.46 4.10 -26.09
N VAL A 126 -3.81 5.36 -26.34
CA VAL A 126 -4.27 6.32 -25.33
C VAL A 126 -5.78 6.30 -25.34
N LEU A 127 -6.36 6.14 -24.15
CA LEU A 127 -7.79 6.06 -23.89
C LEU A 127 -8.19 7.24 -23.00
N GLU A 128 -9.23 7.96 -23.39
CA GLU A 128 -9.83 9.00 -22.57
C GLU A 128 -11.25 8.60 -22.18
N TYR A 129 -11.59 8.76 -20.90
CA TYR A 129 -12.88 8.35 -20.37
C TYR A 129 -13.72 9.55 -19.97
N ALA A 130 -15.02 9.44 -20.19
CA ALA A 130 -16.01 10.37 -19.65
C ALA A 130 -16.19 10.14 -18.13
N HIS A 131 -16.83 11.09 -17.44
CA HIS A 131 -17.05 10.99 -16.00
C HIS A 131 -17.99 9.85 -15.56
N ASP A 132 -18.73 9.26 -16.48
CA ASP A 132 -19.54 8.06 -16.24
C ASP A 132 -18.78 6.75 -16.49
N GLY A 133 -17.49 6.83 -16.85
CA GLY A 133 -16.63 5.69 -17.13
C GLY A 133 -16.72 5.19 -18.56
N THR A 134 -17.53 5.78 -19.43
CA THR A 134 -17.60 5.39 -20.85
C THR A 134 -16.37 5.85 -21.62
N LEU A 135 -15.89 5.02 -22.53
CA LEU A 135 -14.75 5.36 -23.40
C LEU A 135 -15.16 6.50 -24.34
N ARG A 136 -14.44 7.64 -24.27
CA ARG A 136 -14.70 8.85 -25.05
C ARG A 136 -13.86 8.92 -26.31
N GLU A 137 -12.57 8.60 -26.18
CA GLU A 137 -11.60 8.70 -27.27
C GLU A 137 -10.57 7.57 -27.19
N GLU A 138 -10.22 7.04 -28.35
CA GLU A 138 -9.14 6.08 -28.54
C GLU A 138 -8.20 6.62 -29.62
N ARG A 139 -6.90 6.77 -29.31
CA ARG A 139 -5.89 7.19 -30.27
C ARG A 139 -4.61 6.38 -30.13
N LYS A 140 -3.96 6.08 -31.25
CA LYS A 140 -2.68 5.36 -31.24
C LYS A 140 -1.54 6.29 -30.84
N ALA A 141 -0.62 5.77 -30.02
CA ALA A 141 0.60 6.45 -29.62
C ALA A 141 1.70 5.43 -29.34
N ALA A 142 2.96 5.80 -29.61
CA ALA A 142 4.09 4.91 -29.36
C ALA A 142 4.24 4.63 -27.86
N ARG A 143 4.33 3.35 -27.50
CA ARG A 143 4.52 2.89 -26.13
C ARG A 143 5.14 1.51 -26.09
N THR A 144 6.04 1.27 -25.15
CA THR A 144 6.48 -0.06 -24.72
C THR A 144 5.39 -0.73 -23.88
N ARG A 145 5.51 -2.04 -23.67
CA ARG A 145 4.58 -2.80 -22.80
C ARG A 145 4.38 -2.13 -21.43
N GLY A 146 3.15 -2.12 -20.94
CA GLY A 146 2.73 -1.62 -19.65
C GLY A 146 1.61 -0.60 -19.72
N THR A 147 1.31 0.07 -18.61
CA THR A 147 0.23 1.04 -18.50
C THR A 147 0.71 2.32 -17.84
N THR A 148 0.22 3.47 -18.29
CA THR A 148 0.30 4.75 -17.59
C THR A 148 -1.10 5.26 -17.37
N VAL A 149 -1.47 5.49 -16.12
CA VAL A 149 -2.72 6.15 -15.75
C VAL A 149 -2.40 7.57 -15.30
N THR A 150 -3.01 8.54 -15.94
CA THR A 150 -2.87 9.97 -15.63
C THR A 150 -4.18 10.50 -15.09
N VAL A 151 -4.13 11.13 -13.92
CA VAL A 151 -5.26 11.76 -13.22
C VAL A 151 -4.98 13.24 -13.09
N THR A 152 -5.89 14.06 -13.63
CA THR A 152 -5.83 15.52 -13.53
C THR A 152 -7.17 16.05 -13.00
N GLN A 153 -7.20 17.31 -12.59
CA GLN A 153 -8.43 17.96 -12.10
C GLN A 153 -9.15 17.21 -10.96
N LEU A 154 -8.42 16.51 -10.10
CA LEU A 154 -9.01 15.75 -8.99
C LEU A 154 -9.94 16.63 -8.16
N PHE A 155 -11.19 16.19 -7.95
CA PHE A 155 -12.27 16.88 -7.25
C PHE A 155 -12.73 18.21 -7.87
N ALA A 156 -12.45 18.48 -9.16
CA ALA A 156 -12.88 19.72 -9.82
C ALA A 156 -14.40 19.98 -9.70
N HIS A 157 -15.19 18.91 -9.78
CA HIS A 157 -16.66 18.95 -9.68
C HIS A 157 -17.19 18.94 -8.23
N LEU A 158 -16.31 18.91 -7.22
CA LEU A 158 -16.65 18.92 -5.79
C LEU A 158 -15.95 20.11 -5.09
N PRO A 159 -16.49 21.34 -5.21
CA PRO A 159 -15.79 22.56 -4.80
C PRO A 159 -15.29 22.57 -3.35
N VAL A 160 -16.04 21.95 -2.44
CA VAL A 160 -15.66 21.86 -1.02
C VAL A 160 -14.45 20.95 -0.85
N ARG A 161 -14.47 19.76 -1.45
CA ARG A 161 -13.32 18.81 -1.42
C ARG A 161 -12.09 19.36 -2.13
N ARG A 162 -12.29 20.05 -3.26
CA ARG A 162 -11.19 20.68 -4.01
C ARG A 162 -10.48 21.73 -3.16
N ARG A 163 -11.21 22.61 -2.51
CA ARG A 163 -10.65 23.64 -1.60
C ARG A 163 -9.92 23.00 -0.41
N GLU A 164 -10.50 21.96 0.17
CA GLU A 164 -9.86 21.24 1.29
C GLU A 164 -8.57 20.55 0.86
N LEU A 165 -8.56 19.90 -0.32
CA LEU A 165 -7.36 19.33 -0.92
C LEU A 165 -6.28 20.40 -1.12
N GLU A 166 -6.61 21.51 -1.75
CA GLU A 166 -5.68 22.63 -2.04
C GLU A 166 -5.11 23.25 -0.76
N LYS A 167 -5.95 23.46 0.26
CA LYS A 167 -5.54 23.97 1.56
C LYS A 167 -4.55 23.05 2.28
N ASN A 168 -4.73 21.73 2.16
CA ASN A 168 -3.95 20.71 2.87
C ASN A 168 -3.00 19.93 1.96
N ILE A 169 -2.73 20.40 0.73
CA ILE A 169 -2.08 19.62 -0.32
C ILE A 169 -0.74 18.98 0.10
N LYS A 170 0.10 19.69 0.85
CA LYS A 170 1.36 19.15 1.34
C LYS A 170 1.17 18.00 2.33
N ARG A 171 0.15 18.08 3.19
CA ARG A 171 -0.20 17.02 4.14
C ARG A 171 -0.77 15.80 3.41
N GLU A 172 -1.64 16.02 2.44
CA GLU A 172 -2.20 14.95 1.61
C GLU A 172 -1.13 14.26 0.77
N TYR A 173 -0.20 15.03 0.20
CA TYR A 173 0.99 14.50 -0.48
C TYR A 173 1.87 13.67 0.45
N ALA A 174 2.11 14.12 1.67
CA ALA A 174 2.90 13.34 2.65
C ALA A 174 2.26 11.99 2.96
N LYS A 175 0.92 11.92 3.09
CA LYS A 175 0.19 10.65 3.24
C LYS A 175 0.32 9.75 2.01
N ALA A 176 0.20 10.31 0.80
CA ALA A 176 0.37 9.59 -0.44
C ALA A 176 1.82 9.08 -0.61
N HIS A 177 2.80 9.87 -0.20
CA HIS A 177 4.21 9.46 -0.21
C HIS A 177 4.49 8.34 0.81
N ALA A 178 3.88 8.39 1.99
CA ALA A 178 4.03 7.35 3.01
C ALA A 178 3.47 5.99 2.53
N ILE A 179 2.36 5.97 1.79
CA ILE A 179 1.83 4.73 1.22
C ILE A 179 2.74 4.19 0.12
N LEU A 180 3.35 5.04 -0.71
CA LEU A 180 4.37 4.62 -1.68
C LEU A 180 5.59 3.98 -1.00
N GLN A 181 6.06 4.55 0.11
CA GLN A 181 7.13 3.95 0.91
C GLN A 181 6.73 2.58 1.44
N ALA A 182 5.49 2.42 1.91
CA ALA A 182 5.00 1.15 2.41
C ALA A 182 5.02 0.06 1.31
N TYR A 183 4.52 0.36 0.10
CA TYR A 183 4.61 -0.61 -1.01
C TYR A 183 6.05 -0.86 -1.46
N ALA A 184 6.88 0.18 -1.57
CA ALA A 184 8.27 0.04 -1.97
C ALA A 184 9.10 -0.80 -0.98
N LEU A 185 8.78 -0.75 0.31
CA LEU A 185 9.44 -1.57 1.33
C LEU A 185 9.20 -3.06 1.12
N ILE A 186 7.94 -3.46 0.92
CA ILE A 186 7.56 -4.88 0.89
C ILE A 186 7.71 -5.51 -0.50
N SER A 187 7.75 -4.71 -1.56
CA SER A 187 7.81 -5.22 -2.93
C SER A 187 9.17 -5.86 -3.22
N ARG A 188 9.14 -7.13 -3.64
CA ARG A 188 10.31 -7.89 -4.08
C ARG A 188 10.45 -7.82 -5.59
N GLY A 189 11.65 -7.51 -6.11
CA GLY A 189 11.92 -7.47 -7.53
C GLY A 189 11.31 -6.28 -8.29
N VAL A 190 10.82 -5.27 -7.59
CA VAL A 190 10.19 -4.09 -8.20
C VAL A 190 11.08 -2.86 -8.04
N ARG A 191 11.32 -2.17 -9.15
CA ARG A 191 11.96 -0.85 -9.17
C ARG A 191 10.92 0.23 -8.97
N TRP A 192 11.14 1.09 -7.99
CA TRP A 192 10.28 2.24 -7.68
C TRP A 192 10.99 3.55 -7.94
N ASN A 193 10.29 4.48 -8.58
CA ASN A 193 10.73 5.86 -8.74
C ASN A 193 9.55 6.80 -8.48
N SER A 194 9.74 7.82 -7.64
CA SER A 194 8.75 8.87 -7.47
C SER A 194 9.38 10.24 -7.63
N THR A 195 8.70 11.10 -8.38
CA THR A 195 9.17 12.47 -8.67
C THR A 195 8.07 13.50 -8.41
N LEU A 196 8.49 14.65 -7.94
CA LEU A 196 7.65 15.83 -7.73
C LEU A 196 8.14 16.97 -8.63
N THR A 197 7.24 17.52 -9.43
CA THR A 197 7.50 18.73 -10.24
C THR A 197 6.72 19.91 -9.64
N SER A 198 7.42 20.98 -9.28
CA SER A 198 6.83 22.23 -8.78
C SER A 198 6.52 23.21 -9.93
N SER A 199 5.72 24.25 -9.64
CA SER A 199 5.24 25.27 -10.60
C SER A 199 6.34 25.93 -11.41
N GLY A 200 7.55 26.04 -10.85
CA GLY A 200 8.74 26.52 -11.58
C GLY A 200 9.40 25.49 -12.52
N GLY A 201 8.76 24.35 -12.79
CA GLY A 201 9.30 23.27 -13.63
C GLY A 201 10.41 22.44 -12.97
N ARG A 202 10.79 22.74 -11.73
CA ARG A 202 11.82 22.01 -10.99
C ARG A 202 11.32 20.62 -10.63
N ARG A 203 11.96 19.60 -11.21
CA ARG A 203 11.71 18.20 -10.90
C ARG A 203 12.65 17.73 -9.79
N GLN A 204 12.08 17.07 -8.76
CA GLN A 204 12.82 16.50 -7.66
C GLN A 204 12.46 15.02 -7.51
N THR A 205 13.46 14.17 -7.38
CA THR A 205 13.25 12.76 -7.04
C THR A 205 12.94 12.66 -5.54
N GLN A 206 11.86 11.99 -5.20
CA GLN A 206 11.38 11.84 -3.83
C GLN A 206 11.62 10.44 -3.27
N LEU A 207 11.62 9.42 -4.13
CA LEU A 207 11.80 8.03 -3.76
C LEU A 207 12.48 7.29 -4.91
N VAL A 208 13.54 6.53 -4.58
CA VAL A 208 14.14 5.55 -5.49
C VAL A 208 14.43 4.30 -4.70
N VAL A 209 13.84 3.18 -5.11
CA VAL A 209 14.13 1.85 -4.56
C VAL A 209 14.33 0.91 -5.73
N GLN A 210 15.42 0.17 -5.70
CA GLN A 210 15.67 -0.89 -6.65
C GLN A 210 15.73 -2.21 -5.88
N SER A 211 14.58 -2.83 -5.73
CA SER A 211 14.46 -4.09 -5.03
C SER A 211 15.02 -5.22 -5.89
N GLY A 212 15.91 -6.02 -5.30
CA GLY A 212 16.37 -7.27 -5.91
C GLY A 212 15.45 -8.44 -5.56
N ASN A 213 15.71 -9.59 -6.18
CA ASN A 213 15.01 -10.86 -5.90
C ASN A 213 15.66 -11.67 -4.76
N ALA A 214 16.79 -11.21 -4.20
CA ALA A 214 17.48 -11.89 -3.11
C ALA A 214 16.63 -11.92 -1.82
N GLU A 215 16.87 -12.86 -0.94
CA GLU A 215 16.20 -12.93 0.38
C GLU A 215 16.44 -11.67 1.23
N SER A 216 17.56 -10.99 1.01
CA SER A 216 17.90 -9.73 1.67
C SER A 216 17.18 -8.50 1.12
N TYR A 217 16.22 -8.65 0.17
CA TYR A 217 15.54 -7.53 -0.50
C TYR A 217 14.98 -6.49 0.47
N LEU A 218 14.39 -6.93 1.58
CA LEU A 218 13.79 -6.04 2.56
C LEU A 218 14.84 -5.11 3.20
N ARG A 219 16.02 -5.63 3.53
CA ARG A 219 17.14 -4.82 4.05
C ARG A 219 17.67 -3.84 3.00
N THR A 220 17.74 -4.26 1.75
CA THR A 220 18.10 -3.38 0.62
C THR A 220 17.10 -2.24 0.47
N ASN A 221 15.79 -2.53 0.53
CA ASN A 221 14.74 -1.53 0.44
C ASN A 221 14.76 -0.55 1.62
N VAL A 222 14.96 -1.06 2.85
CA VAL A 222 15.15 -0.22 4.05
C VAL A 222 16.38 0.69 3.91
N THR A 223 17.49 0.16 3.37
CA THR A 223 18.70 0.95 3.14
C THR A 223 18.47 2.07 2.13
N ALA A 224 17.77 1.78 1.04
CA ALA A 224 17.44 2.75 0.01
C ALA A 224 16.54 3.88 0.54
N LEU A 225 15.57 3.55 1.40
CA LEU A 225 14.59 4.53 1.91
C LEU A 225 15.07 5.29 3.14
N PHE A 226 15.77 4.63 4.06
CA PHE A 226 16.09 5.19 5.38
C PHE A 226 17.59 5.28 5.67
N GLY A 227 18.42 4.83 4.74
CA GLY A 227 19.87 4.87 4.84
C GLY A 227 20.49 3.68 5.56
N ALA A 228 21.80 3.48 5.34
CA ALA A 228 22.56 2.33 5.86
C ALA A 228 22.58 2.29 7.40
N LYS A 229 22.62 3.44 8.08
CA LYS A 229 22.60 3.52 9.55
C LYS A 229 21.27 2.95 10.10
N ALA A 230 20.13 3.27 9.48
CA ALA A 230 18.84 2.73 9.88
C ALA A 230 18.78 1.21 9.66
N ALA A 231 19.26 0.71 8.51
CA ALA A 231 19.28 -0.71 8.22
C ALA A 231 20.22 -1.50 9.17
N ALA A 232 21.35 -0.91 9.58
CA ALA A 232 22.29 -1.53 10.54
C ALA A 232 21.71 -1.65 11.95
N ALA A 233 20.78 -0.76 12.32
CA ALA A 233 20.09 -0.79 13.61
C ALA A 233 18.99 -1.85 13.68
N LEU A 234 18.68 -2.54 12.58
CA LEU A 234 17.65 -3.56 12.53
C LEU A 234 18.26 -4.97 12.58
N MET A 235 17.51 -5.88 13.17
CA MET A 235 17.76 -7.32 13.13
C MET A 235 16.62 -8.05 12.38
N PRO A 236 16.90 -9.22 11.78
CA PRO A 236 15.86 -10.03 11.18
C PRO A 236 14.93 -10.58 12.25
N LEU A 237 13.65 -10.66 11.92
CA LEU A 237 12.61 -11.29 12.72
C LEU A 237 11.97 -12.42 11.91
N SER A 238 11.95 -13.62 12.46
CA SER A 238 11.30 -14.78 11.88
C SER A 238 10.67 -15.60 13.01
N LEU A 239 9.36 -15.50 13.12
CA LEU A 239 8.58 -16.17 14.17
C LEU A 239 7.48 -17.01 13.50
N ASP A 240 7.22 -18.19 14.05
CA ASP A 240 6.05 -19.01 13.76
C ASP A 240 5.25 -19.23 15.04
N VAL A 241 4.04 -18.70 15.04
CA VAL A 241 3.16 -18.70 16.20
C VAL A 241 2.00 -19.63 15.94
N GLN A 242 1.86 -20.64 16.79
CA GLN A 242 0.71 -21.55 16.74
C GLN A 242 -0.43 -20.98 17.57
N LEU A 243 -1.60 -20.82 16.95
CA LEU A 243 -2.79 -20.38 17.65
C LEU A 243 -3.59 -21.58 18.18
N PRO A 244 -4.25 -21.42 19.33
CA PRO A 244 -5.12 -22.46 19.86
C PRO A 244 -6.24 -22.80 18.87
N LYS A 245 -6.59 -24.07 18.77
CA LYS A 245 -7.73 -24.49 17.94
C LYS A 245 -9.01 -23.89 18.51
N PRO A 246 -9.86 -23.25 17.71
CA PRO A 246 -11.14 -22.73 18.20
C PRO A 246 -12.08 -23.85 18.63
N ASP A 247 -11.98 -25.02 18.00
CA ASP A 247 -12.71 -26.24 18.33
C ASP A 247 -11.88 -27.47 17.97
N PRO A 248 -12.22 -28.67 18.49
CA PRO A 248 -11.43 -29.90 18.26
C PRO A 248 -11.36 -30.36 16.80
N PHE A 249 -12.28 -29.91 15.95
CA PHE A 249 -12.39 -30.32 14.55
C PHE A 249 -11.71 -29.33 13.59
N SER A 250 -11.35 -28.13 14.07
CA SER A 250 -10.65 -27.13 13.29
C SER A 250 -9.17 -27.43 13.15
N ASP A 251 -8.57 -27.00 12.04
CA ASP A 251 -7.13 -27.04 11.87
C ASP A 251 -6.42 -26.02 12.76
N ALA A 252 -5.22 -26.34 13.22
CA ALA A 252 -4.40 -25.37 13.93
C ALA A 252 -3.98 -24.25 12.95
N LEU A 253 -4.16 -23.01 13.38
CA LEU A 253 -3.74 -21.83 12.61
C LEU A 253 -2.31 -21.46 12.99
N THR A 254 -1.42 -21.52 12.01
CA THR A 254 -0.05 -21.00 12.15
C THR A 254 0.05 -19.63 11.56
N VAL A 255 0.60 -18.69 12.32
CA VAL A 255 0.87 -17.32 11.89
C VAL A 255 2.37 -17.13 11.79
N GLY A 256 2.86 -16.88 10.59
CA GLY A 256 4.25 -16.50 10.33
C GLY A 256 4.42 -14.99 10.51
N VAL A 257 5.47 -14.53 11.19
CA VAL A 257 5.84 -13.11 11.25
C VAL A 257 7.26 -12.96 10.76
N ARG A 258 7.43 -12.29 9.63
CA ARG A 258 8.72 -12.18 8.93
C ARG A 258 9.05 -10.72 8.67
N GLY A 259 10.32 -10.34 8.87
CA GLY A 259 10.75 -8.98 8.56
C GLY A 259 11.98 -8.50 9.30
N LEU A 260 11.96 -7.21 9.62
CA LEU A 260 13.03 -6.50 10.30
C LEU A 260 12.48 -5.70 11.46
N VAL A 261 13.16 -5.71 12.59
CA VAL A 261 12.80 -4.96 13.80
C VAL A 261 14.05 -4.35 14.44
N SER A 262 13.91 -3.22 15.14
CA SER A 262 15.03 -2.59 15.86
C SER A 262 15.70 -3.55 16.83
N LYS A 263 17.04 -3.53 16.84
CA LYS A 263 17.82 -4.17 17.90
C LYS A 263 17.46 -3.54 19.25
N PRO A 264 17.53 -4.26 20.36
CA PRO A 264 17.19 -3.73 21.68
C PRO A 264 18.23 -2.75 22.25
N SER A 265 19.42 -2.65 21.62
CA SER A 265 20.50 -1.77 22.05
C SER A 265 20.12 -0.29 21.97
N SER A 266 20.65 0.51 22.87
CA SER A 266 20.48 1.97 22.88
C SER A 266 20.88 2.58 21.52
N GLY A 267 20.09 3.55 21.04
CA GLY A 267 20.32 4.19 19.75
C GLY A 267 19.81 3.41 18.53
N SER A 268 19.27 2.20 18.71
CA SER A 268 18.70 1.39 17.61
C SER A 268 17.22 1.67 17.35
N GLY A 269 16.51 2.24 18.32
CA GLY A 269 15.13 2.69 18.17
C GLY A 269 15.03 4.13 17.65
N ARG A 270 13.82 4.68 17.72
CA ARG A 270 13.47 6.03 17.28
C ARG A 270 12.76 6.80 18.40
N SER A 271 12.74 8.13 18.29
CA SER A 271 11.97 9.00 19.18
C SER A 271 10.46 8.98 18.91
N SER A 272 10.04 8.49 17.73
CA SER A 272 8.63 8.42 17.31
C SER A 272 8.36 7.14 16.53
N GLY A 273 7.09 6.72 16.47
CA GLY A 273 6.64 5.53 15.75
C GLY A 273 6.45 5.74 14.23
N ASP A 274 7.16 6.69 13.62
CA ASP A 274 7.06 7.07 12.21
C ASP A 274 7.56 6.00 11.21
N ARG A 275 8.27 4.97 11.71
CA ARG A 275 8.79 3.85 10.90
C ARG A 275 8.30 2.51 11.41
N GLN A 276 6.99 2.38 11.50
CA GLN A 276 6.32 1.12 11.82
C GLN A 276 5.42 0.73 10.65
N PHE A 277 5.85 -0.28 9.91
CA PHE A 277 5.18 -0.79 8.73
C PHE A 277 4.77 -2.24 8.98
N PHE A 278 3.48 -2.46 9.04
CA PHE A 278 2.88 -3.77 9.22
C PHE A 278 2.19 -4.19 7.93
N TYR A 279 2.31 -5.46 7.60
CA TYR A 279 1.66 -6.06 6.44
C TYR A 279 0.93 -7.32 6.85
N LEU A 280 -0.10 -7.67 6.11
CA LEU A 280 -0.78 -8.96 6.17
C LEU A 280 -0.74 -9.57 4.77
N ASN A 281 0.01 -10.66 4.61
CA ASN A 281 0.27 -11.30 3.31
C ASN A 281 0.71 -10.28 2.24
N GLY A 282 1.66 -9.40 2.59
CA GLY A 282 2.21 -8.37 1.70
C GLY A 282 1.34 -7.11 1.54
N ARG A 283 0.11 -7.06 2.10
CA ARG A 283 -0.74 -5.87 2.08
C ARG A 283 -0.42 -4.95 3.24
N PRO A 284 -0.23 -3.64 3.03
CA PRO A 284 -0.12 -2.69 4.13
C PRO A 284 -1.33 -2.79 5.07
N TRP A 285 -1.08 -3.04 6.35
CA TRP A 285 -2.09 -3.27 7.37
C TRP A 285 -1.97 -2.24 8.50
N GLU A 286 -3.03 -1.47 8.72
CA GLU A 286 -3.11 -0.54 9.87
C GLU A 286 -3.74 -1.27 11.06
N ASN A 287 -2.89 -1.72 11.99
CA ASN A 287 -3.33 -2.39 13.21
C ASN A 287 -2.66 -1.75 14.44
N ALA A 288 -3.42 -0.90 15.13
CA ALA A 288 -2.93 -0.21 16.32
C ALA A 288 -2.64 -1.17 17.50
N LYS A 289 -3.35 -2.30 17.58
CA LYS A 289 -3.11 -3.31 18.63
C LYS A 289 -1.78 -4.03 18.39
N LEU A 290 -1.50 -4.38 17.12
CA LEU A 290 -0.22 -4.98 16.73
C LEU A 290 0.94 -4.02 17.00
N ALA A 291 0.83 -2.75 16.61
CA ALA A 291 1.83 -1.73 16.90
C ALA A 291 2.07 -1.59 18.40
N ARG A 292 1.01 -1.65 19.22
CA ARG A 292 1.12 -1.61 20.69
C ARG A 292 1.92 -2.78 21.23
N VAL A 293 1.69 -4.01 20.74
CA VAL A 293 2.45 -5.19 21.18
C VAL A 293 3.94 -5.00 20.93
N PHE A 294 4.33 -4.57 19.72
CA PHE A 294 5.75 -4.30 19.40
C PHE A 294 6.34 -3.21 20.30
N ASN A 295 5.60 -2.13 20.54
CA ASN A 295 6.07 -1.02 21.39
C ASN A 295 6.24 -1.46 22.83
N GLU A 296 5.28 -2.18 23.42
CA GLU A 296 5.31 -2.63 24.81
C GLU A 296 6.44 -3.62 25.06
N VAL A 297 6.61 -4.63 24.19
CA VAL A 297 7.71 -5.58 24.32
C VAL A 297 9.06 -4.87 24.18
N TYR A 298 9.22 -4.03 23.15
CA TYR A 298 10.46 -3.29 22.94
C TYR A 298 10.81 -2.36 24.09
N HIS A 299 9.80 -1.72 24.70
CA HIS A 299 9.98 -0.83 25.85
C HIS A 299 10.60 -1.55 27.07
N GLY A 300 10.33 -2.85 27.24
CA GLY A 300 10.97 -3.69 28.26
C GLY A 300 12.50 -3.87 28.08
N TYR A 301 13.02 -3.54 26.89
CA TYR A 301 14.44 -3.65 26.55
C TYR A 301 15.10 -2.30 26.25
N ASN A 302 14.34 -1.33 25.77
CA ASN A 302 14.79 0.02 25.45
C ASN A 302 13.71 1.04 25.84
N MET A 303 13.78 1.53 27.06
CA MET A 303 12.75 2.41 27.66
C MET A 303 12.67 3.80 27.03
N ALA A 304 13.75 4.26 26.36
CA ALA A 304 13.85 5.62 25.83
C ALA A 304 13.33 5.75 24.39
N GLN A 305 13.14 4.64 23.70
CA GLN A 305 12.88 4.64 22.24
C GLN A 305 11.75 3.69 21.87
N VAL A 306 11.13 3.95 20.71
CA VAL A 306 10.17 3.04 20.06
C VAL A 306 10.86 2.28 18.92
N PRO A 307 10.46 1.05 18.61
CA PRO A 307 11.10 0.27 17.56
C PRO A 307 10.77 0.81 16.16
N CYS A 308 11.73 0.74 15.24
CA CYS A 308 11.43 0.67 13.84
C CYS A 308 11.02 -0.78 13.51
N VAL A 309 9.91 -0.94 12.80
CA VAL A 309 9.32 -2.26 12.50
C VAL A 309 8.95 -2.30 11.03
N VAL A 310 9.35 -3.35 10.33
CA VAL A 310 8.93 -3.66 8.96
C VAL A 310 8.65 -5.15 8.93
N VAL A 311 7.42 -5.55 9.15
CA VAL A 311 7.05 -6.98 9.31
C VAL A 311 5.81 -7.33 8.50
N ASP A 312 5.86 -8.51 7.90
CA ASP A 312 4.76 -9.16 7.20
C ASP A 312 4.22 -10.30 8.06
N VAL A 313 2.94 -10.22 8.39
CA VAL A 313 2.19 -11.28 9.06
C VAL A 313 1.63 -12.19 7.99
N GLN A 314 2.04 -13.43 7.97
CA GLN A 314 1.67 -14.43 6.98
C GLN A 314 0.69 -15.42 7.58
N VAL A 315 -0.47 -15.52 6.98
CA VAL A 315 -1.56 -16.36 7.45
C VAL A 315 -2.37 -16.89 6.27
N ARG A 316 -3.09 -17.97 6.45
CA ARG A 316 -4.00 -18.50 5.42
C ARG A 316 -5.05 -17.44 5.06
N THR A 317 -5.43 -17.37 3.79
CA THR A 317 -6.36 -16.36 3.26
C THR A 317 -7.77 -16.46 3.83
N ASP A 318 -8.20 -17.67 4.27
CA ASP A 318 -9.47 -17.92 4.92
C ASP A 318 -9.52 -17.50 6.40
N ALA A 319 -8.37 -17.09 6.98
CA ALA A 319 -8.27 -16.66 8.37
C ALA A 319 -8.51 -15.15 8.59
N TYR A 320 -8.73 -14.38 7.53
CA TYR A 320 -9.01 -12.95 7.61
C TYR A 320 -9.96 -12.47 6.52
N ASP A 321 -10.66 -11.37 6.79
CA ASP A 321 -11.53 -10.70 5.81
C ASP A 321 -10.91 -9.37 5.36
N VAL A 322 -10.77 -9.23 4.03
CA VAL A 322 -10.24 -8.01 3.37
C VAL A 322 -11.35 -7.00 3.04
N ASN A 323 -12.60 -7.40 3.08
CA ASN A 323 -13.74 -6.60 2.63
C ASN A 323 -14.37 -5.76 3.75
N VAL A 324 -13.57 -5.28 4.69
CA VAL A 324 -14.01 -4.54 5.88
C VAL A 324 -14.09 -3.05 5.63
N SER A 325 -13.10 -2.49 4.95
CA SER A 325 -13.02 -1.05 4.69
C SER A 325 -12.81 -0.75 3.20
N PRO A 326 -13.28 0.41 2.71
CA PRO A 326 -13.06 0.79 1.32
C PRO A 326 -11.57 0.88 0.94
N ASP A 327 -10.73 1.31 1.87
CA ASP A 327 -9.29 1.43 1.69
C ASP A 327 -8.50 0.12 1.89
N LYS A 328 -9.20 -0.98 2.27
CA LYS A 328 -8.63 -2.33 2.46
C LYS A 328 -7.43 -2.39 3.43
N ARG A 329 -7.30 -1.41 4.33
CA ARG A 329 -6.21 -1.33 5.32
C ARG A 329 -6.63 -1.78 6.71
N THR A 330 -7.93 -1.74 6.98
CA THR A 330 -8.54 -2.35 8.15
C THR A 330 -9.01 -3.73 7.75
N LEU A 331 -8.44 -4.76 8.35
CA LEU A 331 -8.73 -6.16 8.07
C LEU A 331 -9.24 -6.79 9.37
N PHE A 332 -10.21 -7.71 9.27
CA PHE A 332 -10.61 -8.54 10.40
C PHE A 332 -9.90 -9.87 10.32
N MET A 333 -9.13 -10.19 11.35
CA MET A 333 -8.47 -11.48 11.48
C MET A 333 -9.17 -12.33 12.52
N HIS A 334 -9.44 -13.57 12.16
CA HIS A 334 -9.92 -14.56 13.12
C HIS A 334 -8.88 -14.78 14.22
N GLN A 335 -9.32 -14.86 15.48
CA GLN A 335 -8.45 -15.07 16.64
C GLN A 335 -7.35 -13.97 16.82
N GLU A 336 -7.61 -12.72 16.40
CA GLU A 336 -6.66 -11.62 16.54
C GLU A 336 -6.09 -11.51 17.96
N ALA A 337 -6.92 -11.64 18.99
CA ALA A 337 -6.48 -11.52 20.38
C ALA A 337 -5.48 -12.62 20.77
N ALA A 338 -5.75 -13.88 20.39
CA ALA A 338 -4.84 -15.00 20.64
C ALA A 338 -3.53 -14.83 19.87
N MET A 339 -3.60 -14.34 18.63
CA MET A 339 -2.42 -14.02 17.82
C MET A 339 -1.55 -12.95 18.51
N LEU A 340 -2.14 -11.87 19.00
CA LEU A 340 -1.40 -10.78 19.66
C LEU A 340 -0.75 -11.24 20.97
N GLU A 341 -1.40 -12.10 21.76
CA GLU A 341 -0.85 -12.66 22.99
C GLU A 341 0.33 -13.60 22.70
N ALA A 342 0.16 -14.53 21.79
CA ALA A 342 1.20 -15.46 21.38
C ALA A 342 2.38 -14.74 20.73
N LEU A 343 2.12 -13.70 19.93
CA LEU A 343 3.17 -12.85 19.35
C LEU A 343 3.94 -12.09 20.42
N ARG A 344 3.27 -11.57 21.46
CA ARG A 344 3.93 -10.91 22.61
C ARG A 344 4.98 -11.83 23.25
N ALA A 345 4.60 -13.07 23.54
CA ALA A 345 5.50 -14.06 24.14
C ALA A 345 6.68 -14.41 23.19
N ALA A 346 6.40 -14.58 21.91
CA ALA A 346 7.42 -14.91 20.90
C ALA A 346 8.40 -13.74 20.68
N LEU A 347 7.94 -12.49 20.71
CA LEU A 347 8.79 -11.30 20.61
C LEU A 347 9.66 -11.13 21.84
N ASP A 348 9.13 -11.33 23.05
CA ASP A 348 9.92 -11.28 24.29
C ASP A 348 11.02 -12.34 24.28
N ALA A 349 10.70 -13.57 23.87
CA ALA A 349 11.68 -14.64 23.68
C ALA A 349 12.75 -14.30 22.63
N ALA A 350 12.38 -13.63 21.53
CA ALA A 350 13.34 -13.21 20.50
C ALA A 350 14.32 -12.11 20.98
N TYR A 351 13.88 -11.26 21.92
CA TYR A 351 14.73 -10.24 22.50
C TYR A 351 15.50 -10.73 23.76
N ALA A 352 15.06 -11.80 24.42
CA ALA A 352 15.63 -12.29 25.66
C ALA A 352 17.16 -12.52 25.63
N PRO A 353 17.77 -13.03 24.52
CA PRO A 353 19.23 -13.19 24.47
C PRO A 353 20.03 -11.91 24.66
N SER A 354 19.42 -10.75 24.39
CA SER A 354 20.08 -9.44 24.55
C SER A 354 20.18 -8.98 26.01
N ARG A 355 19.42 -9.56 26.93
CA ARG A 355 19.54 -9.30 28.39
C ARG A 355 20.81 -9.87 29.00
N GLY A 356 21.43 -10.87 28.35
CA GLY A 356 22.64 -11.57 28.89
C GLY A 356 23.97 -10.91 28.49
N VAL A 357 24.01 -9.82 27.75
CA VAL A 357 25.26 -9.18 27.29
C VAL A 357 25.52 -7.90 28.08
N PHE A 358 25.67 -7.98 29.39
CA PHE A 358 26.44 -6.98 30.14
C PHE A 358 27.92 -7.37 30.04
N HIS A 359 28.68 -6.75 29.13
CA HIS A 359 30.14 -6.71 29.28
C HIS A 359 30.46 -5.89 30.52
N VAL A 360 30.72 -6.59 31.62
CA VAL A 360 31.43 -6.01 32.74
C VAL A 360 32.86 -5.85 32.27
N GLY A 361 33.20 -4.67 31.81
CA GLY A 361 34.59 -4.31 31.55
C GLY A 361 35.32 -4.16 32.88
N ASN A 362 35.84 -5.26 33.42
CA ASN A 362 36.84 -5.23 34.43
C ASN A 362 38.22 -5.20 33.76
N GLU A 363 38.70 -4.02 33.41
CA GLU A 363 40.15 -3.82 33.36
C GLU A 363 40.63 -3.52 34.77
N PRO A 364 41.54 -4.34 35.34
CA PRO A 364 42.18 -4.00 36.60
C PRO A 364 43.10 -2.79 36.37
N PRO A 365 43.25 -1.88 37.34
CA PRO A 365 44.17 -0.77 37.21
C PRO A 365 45.60 -1.32 37.14
N GLN A 366 46.31 -0.95 36.08
CA GLN A 366 47.74 -1.19 35.98
C GLN A 366 48.45 -0.35 37.03
N ALA A 367 49.29 -1.02 37.85
CA ALA A 367 50.17 -0.43 38.85
C ALA A 367 51.39 0.23 38.21
#